data_c4647d06d475c1b4c41a90832a9043d3
#
_entry.id   c4647d06d475c1b4c41a90832a9043d3
#
_cell.length_a   1.000
_cell.length_b   1.000
_cell.length_c   1.000
_cell.angle_alpha   90.00
_cell.angle_beta   90.00
_cell.angle_gamma   90.00
#
_symmetry.space_group_name_H-M   'P 1'
#
loop_
_entity.id
_entity.type
_entity.pdbx_description
1 polymer ?
#
loop_
_entity_poly.entity_id
_entity_poly.type
_entity_poly.pdbx_seq_one_letter_code
_entity_poly.pdbx_strand_id
1 'polypeptide(L)'
;MVCLNVITPSLKITSIVKGLSHCRVSARTWFLTISASSSSRKDAQGLYADAHGGPESLRRWVNLFSHSRRLLNASDRRVVTPNNDTLYTNAWLDLRQGPLLIKTPDTGERYYVLGLIDAYTNPFAHLGTRTTGNRAQTFFVHGPRWQGTVPEGCIAVACPTPNVWVLGRILANADEDMSPVNALQDAFE
;
A
#
# COMPACT_ATOMS: atom_id res chain seq x y z
N MET A 1 4.92 8.90 52.40
CA MET A 1 5.99 8.73 51.41
C MET A 1 6.12 7.23 51.17
N VAL A 2 5.36 6.71 50.18
CA VAL A 2 5.30 5.28 49.88
C VAL A 2 5.88 5.09 48.49
N CYS A 3 7.05 4.45 48.40
CA CYS A 3 7.68 4.04 47.16
C CYS A 3 6.89 2.84 46.57
N LEU A 4 6.23 3.02 45.45
CA LEU A 4 5.75 1.92 44.65
C LEU A 4 6.92 1.39 43.80
N ASN A 5 7.38 0.19 44.15
CA ASN A 5 8.27 -0.60 43.30
C ASN A 5 7.46 -1.12 42.11
N VAL A 6 7.71 -0.58 40.93
CA VAL A 6 7.22 -1.13 39.68
C VAL A 6 8.12 -2.32 39.32
N ILE A 7 7.62 -3.53 39.58
CA ILE A 7 8.23 -4.77 39.10
C ILE A 7 7.98 -4.87 37.61
N THR A 8 8.98 -4.60 36.81
CA THR A 8 8.96 -4.84 35.35
C THR A 8 9.13 -6.34 35.09
N PRO A 9 8.23 -7.01 34.39
CA PRO A 9 8.41 -8.41 34.02
C PRO A 9 9.37 -8.54 32.84
N SER A 10 10.65 -8.59 33.12
CA SER A 10 11.74 -8.75 32.14
C SER A 10 11.77 -10.12 31.46
N LEU A 11 10.94 -11.09 31.87
CA LEU A 11 11.02 -12.47 31.39
C LEU A 11 10.15 -12.78 30.16
N LYS A 12 9.17 -11.96 29.82
CA LYS A 12 8.29 -12.21 28.67
C LYS A 12 8.82 -11.71 27.32
N ILE A 13 9.72 -10.72 27.35
CA ILE A 13 10.29 -10.13 26.13
C ILE A 13 11.32 -11.06 25.49
N THR A 14 12.07 -11.82 26.29
CA THR A 14 13.13 -12.71 25.78
C THR A 14 12.59 -13.93 25.03
N SER A 15 11.42 -14.45 25.44
CA SER A 15 10.81 -15.58 24.73
C SER A 15 10.12 -15.18 23.41
N ILE A 16 9.60 -13.96 23.33
CA ILE A 16 9.03 -13.39 22.10
C ILE A 16 10.14 -13.09 21.09
N VAL A 17 11.27 -12.57 21.55
CA VAL A 17 12.43 -12.30 20.69
C VAL A 17 13.07 -13.59 20.16
N LYS A 18 13.08 -14.68 20.93
CA LYS A 18 13.57 -15.99 20.46
C LYS A 18 12.66 -16.63 19.42
N GLY A 19 11.35 -16.42 19.52
CA GLY A 19 10.39 -16.85 18.49
C GLY A 19 10.51 -16.07 17.18
N LEU A 20 10.93 -14.81 17.23
CA LEU A 20 11.11 -13.95 16.05
C LEU A 20 12.48 -14.13 15.37
N SER A 21 13.44 -14.79 16.00
CA SER A 21 14.76 -15.06 15.39
C SER A 21 14.69 -16.04 14.21
N HIS A 22 13.63 -16.83 14.09
CA HIS A 22 13.33 -17.66 12.91
C HIS A 22 12.43 -16.98 11.88
N CYS A 23 11.88 -15.81 12.18
CA CYS A 23 11.09 -14.99 11.28
C CYS A 23 11.91 -13.83 10.69
N ARG A 24 13.17 -14.09 10.30
CA ARG A 24 13.91 -13.26 9.35
C ARG A 24 13.44 -13.55 7.92
N VAL A 25 12.14 -13.64 7.73
CA VAL A 25 11.55 -13.36 6.45
C VAL A 25 11.76 -11.87 6.23
N SER A 26 12.60 -11.48 5.31
CA SER A 26 12.80 -10.06 5.02
C SER A 26 11.42 -9.44 4.76
N ALA A 27 11.20 -8.18 5.12
CA ALA A 27 9.95 -7.48 4.81
C ALA A 27 9.57 -7.67 3.33
N ARG A 28 10.54 -7.80 2.42
CA ARG A 28 10.35 -8.21 1.02
C ARG A 28 9.62 -9.54 0.86
N THR A 29 10.04 -10.57 1.60
CA THR A 29 9.43 -11.90 1.51
C THR A 29 8.04 -11.90 2.14
N TRP A 30 7.82 -11.06 3.14
CA TRP A 30 6.53 -10.94 3.81
C TRP A 30 5.51 -10.21 2.92
N PHE A 31 5.89 -9.10 2.29
CA PHE A 31 5.07 -8.44 1.27
C PHE A 31 4.73 -9.39 0.12
N LEU A 32 5.72 -10.14 -0.36
CA LEU A 32 5.52 -11.16 -1.39
C LEU A 32 4.64 -12.31 -0.88
N THR A 33 4.72 -12.67 0.40
CA THR A 33 3.91 -13.73 1.01
C THR A 33 2.48 -13.29 1.27
N ILE A 34 2.21 -12.05 1.67
CA ILE A 34 0.84 -11.54 1.81
C ILE A 34 0.15 -11.42 0.45
N SER A 35 0.83 -10.93 -0.57
CA SER A 35 0.30 -10.95 -1.93
C SER A 35 0.16 -12.37 -2.49
N ALA A 36 0.90 -13.34 -1.95
CA ALA A 36 0.88 -14.75 -2.37
C ALA A 36 0.06 -15.68 -1.47
N SER A 37 -0.32 -15.28 -0.25
CA SER A 37 -1.04 -16.15 0.69
C SER A 37 -2.55 -16.18 0.49
N SER A 38 -3.10 -15.30 -0.33
CA SER A 38 -4.48 -15.39 -0.75
C SER A 38 -4.59 -16.16 -2.07
N SER A 39 -4.56 -17.47 -2.02
CA SER A 39 -4.59 -18.39 -3.16
C SER A 39 -3.23 -18.59 -3.85
N SER A 40 -3.05 -19.76 -4.43
CA SER A 40 -1.80 -20.28 -4.95
C SER A 40 -0.88 -19.21 -5.56
N ARG A 41 0.43 -19.37 -5.42
CA ARG A 41 1.47 -18.50 -6.03
C ARG A 41 1.20 -18.15 -7.50
N LYS A 42 0.39 -18.95 -8.18
CA LYS A 42 -0.03 -18.73 -9.56
C LYS A 42 -1.05 -17.59 -9.69
N ASP A 43 -1.87 -17.33 -8.69
CA ASP A 43 -2.99 -16.38 -8.82
C ASP A 43 -2.64 -14.96 -8.39
N ALA A 44 -1.77 -14.80 -7.41
CA ALA A 44 -1.15 -13.50 -7.13
C ALA A 44 -0.20 -13.11 -8.29
N GLN A 45 0.49 -14.07 -8.88
CA GLN A 45 1.20 -13.91 -10.13
C GLN A 45 0.25 -13.64 -11.30
N GLY A 46 -0.91 -14.28 -11.38
CA GLY A 46 -1.86 -14.11 -12.46
C GLY A 46 -2.54 -12.74 -12.49
N LEU A 47 -2.81 -12.10 -11.34
CA LEU A 47 -3.28 -10.70 -11.30
C LEU A 47 -2.23 -9.72 -11.84
N TYR A 48 -0.97 -10.08 -11.75
CA TYR A 48 0.17 -9.21 -12.07
C TYR A 48 1.14 -9.83 -13.08
N ALA A 49 1.11 -11.13 -13.37
CA ALA A 49 2.08 -11.84 -14.19
C ALA A 49 1.69 -12.00 -15.65
N ASP A 50 0.41 -11.87 -15.99
CA ASP A 50 0.00 -11.85 -17.40
C ASP A 50 0.57 -10.66 -18.17
N ALA A 51 1.06 -9.66 -17.44
CA ALA A 51 1.75 -8.53 -18.03
C ALA A 51 3.28 -8.61 -18.01
N HIS A 52 3.93 -9.40 -17.10
CA HIS A 52 5.35 -9.13 -16.81
C HIS A 52 6.24 -10.32 -16.42
N GLY A 53 5.80 -11.59 -16.52
CA GLY A 53 6.60 -12.82 -16.37
C GLY A 53 7.68 -12.87 -15.27
N GLY A 54 7.63 -13.84 -14.36
CA GLY A 54 8.70 -14.33 -13.48
C GLY A 54 9.21 -13.46 -12.31
N PRO A 55 10.07 -14.04 -11.41
CA PRO A 55 10.55 -13.38 -10.18
C PRO A 55 11.36 -12.10 -10.39
N GLU A 56 12.04 -11.94 -11.51
CA GLU A 56 12.74 -10.71 -11.86
C GLU A 56 11.76 -9.57 -12.19
N SER A 57 10.58 -9.90 -12.69
CA SER A 57 9.56 -8.91 -13.00
C SER A 57 8.96 -8.30 -11.74
N LEU A 58 8.95 -8.99 -10.60
CA LEU A 58 8.49 -8.43 -9.32
C LEU A 58 9.32 -7.21 -8.88
N ARG A 59 10.58 -7.12 -9.30
CA ARG A 59 11.40 -5.92 -9.06
C ARG A 59 10.95 -4.73 -9.88
N ARG A 60 10.27 -4.94 -10.99
CA ARG A 60 9.76 -3.88 -11.88
C ARG A 60 8.47 -3.24 -11.35
N TRP A 61 7.80 -3.89 -10.40
CA TRP A 61 6.57 -3.39 -9.77
C TRP A 61 6.78 -2.48 -8.57
N VAL A 62 8.01 -2.37 -8.11
CA VAL A 62 8.35 -1.49 -6.99
C VAL A 62 8.35 -0.05 -7.49
N ASN A 63 7.69 0.82 -6.73
CA ASN A 63 7.53 2.25 -7.02
C ASN A 63 6.72 2.53 -8.30
N LEU A 64 5.81 1.66 -8.65
CA LEU A 64 4.87 1.84 -9.76
C LEU A 64 3.46 1.48 -9.34
N PHE A 65 2.49 2.22 -9.85
CA PHE A 65 1.09 1.88 -9.68
C PHE A 65 0.67 0.74 -10.59
N SER A 66 -0.18 -0.13 -10.04
CA SER A 66 -0.89 -1.19 -10.76
C SER A 66 -2.38 -1.04 -10.52
N HIS A 67 -3.15 -1.07 -11.59
CA HIS A 67 -4.58 -0.75 -11.56
C HIS A 67 -5.43 -1.93 -12.00
N SER A 68 -6.49 -2.23 -11.23
CA SER A 68 -7.59 -3.06 -11.73
C SER A 68 -8.45 -2.23 -12.69
N ARG A 69 -8.69 -2.74 -13.87
CA ARG A 69 -9.37 -2.00 -14.94
C ARG A 69 -10.84 -2.35 -15.08
N ARG A 70 -11.35 -3.23 -14.24
CA ARG A 70 -12.75 -3.62 -14.18
C ARG A 70 -13.20 -3.87 -12.75
N LEU A 71 -14.47 -3.77 -12.50
CA LEU A 71 -15.07 -4.21 -11.24
C LEU A 71 -15.00 -5.73 -11.12
N LEU A 72 -14.84 -6.20 -9.88
CA LEU A 72 -14.89 -7.63 -9.57
C LEU A 72 -16.35 -8.07 -9.41
N ASN A 73 -16.60 -9.33 -9.70
CA ASN A 73 -17.93 -9.94 -9.60
C ASN A 73 -17.85 -11.33 -8.95
N ALA A 74 -19.00 -12.00 -8.86
CA ALA A 74 -19.11 -13.31 -8.19
C ALA A 74 -18.26 -14.42 -8.83
N SER A 75 -17.78 -14.25 -10.06
CA SER A 75 -16.87 -15.22 -10.72
C SER A 75 -15.41 -15.02 -10.31
N ASP A 76 -15.07 -13.89 -9.73
CA ASP A 76 -13.71 -13.58 -9.24
C ASP A 76 -13.50 -14.26 -7.88
N ARG A 77 -12.86 -15.43 -7.90
CA ARG A 77 -12.64 -16.27 -6.69
C ARG A 77 -11.25 -16.13 -6.08
N ARG A 78 -10.43 -15.21 -6.60
CA ARG A 78 -9.05 -14.99 -6.14
C ARG A 78 -8.95 -14.23 -4.83
N VAL A 79 -9.96 -13.43 -4.53
CA VAL A 79 -10.07 -12.67 -3.28
C VAL A 79 -11.37 -13.07 -2.60
N VAL A 80 -11.31 -13.31 -1.30
CA VAL A 80 -12.50 -13.59 -0.49
C VAL A 80 -13.27 -12.29 -0.31
N THR A 81 -14.54 -12.26 -0.71
CA THR A 81 -15.42 -11.08 -0.60
C THR A 81 -14.83 -9.83 -1.26
N PRO A 82 -14.51 -9.87 -2.56
CA PRO A 82 -13.98 -8.69 -3.26
C PRO A 82 -15.03 -7.59 -3.28
N ASN A 83 -14.55 -6.35 -3.19
CA ASN A 83 -15.37 -5.18 -3.40
C ASN A 83 -15.75 -5.05 -4.88
N ASN A 84 -16.98 -4.67 -5.16
CA ASN A 84 -17.57 -4.57 -6.49
C ASN A 84 -18.05 -3.15 -6.86
N ASP A 85 -17.69 -2.14 -6.08
CA ASP A 85 -18.09 -0.74 -6.28
C ASP A 85 -16.90 0.21 -6.47
N THR A 86 -15.68 -0.26 -6.28
CA THR A 86 -14.47 0.52 -6.51
C THR A 86 -13.43 -0.25 -7.32
N LEU A 87 -12.67 0.44 -8.15
CA LEU A 87 -11.49 -0.12 -8.80
C LEU A 87 -10.28 -0.04 -7.86
N TYR A 88 -9.53 -1.13 -7.80
CA TYR A 88 -8.30 -1.18 -7.00
C TYR A 88 -7.13 -0.52 -7.73
N THR A 89 -6.34 0.21 -6.95
CA THR A 89 -5.05 0.78 -7.34
C THR A 89 -4.02 0.38 -6.29
N ASN A 90 -2.96 -0.28 -6.69
CA ASN A 90 -1.94 -0.77 -5.76
C ASN A 90 -0.56 -0.26 -6.15
N ALA A 91 0.28 -0.01 -5.15
CA ALA A 91 1.71 0.22 -5.34
C ALA A 91 2.50 -0.35 -4.16
N TRP A 92 3.71 -0.81 -4.44
CA TRP A 92 4.67 -1.26 -3.44
C TRP A 92 5.83 -0.27 -3.44
N LEU A 93 5.97 0.50 -2.36
CA LEU A 93 7.00 1.53 -2.27
C LEU A 93 8.23 0.99 -1.55
N ASP A 94 9.39 1.27 -2.11
CA ASP A 94 10.69 1.04 -1.48
C ASP A 94 11.41 2.38 -1.28
N LEU A 95 11.37 2.87 -0.05
CA LEU A 95 11.91 4.16 0.37
C LEU A 95 13.38 4.09 0.82
N ARG A 96 14.05 2.96 0.61
CA ARG A 96 15.45 2.79 1.02
C ARG A 96 16.43 3.59 0.18
N GLN A 97 16.06 3.89 -1.06
CA GLN A 97 16.87 4.69 -1.98
C GLN A 97 16.62 6.19 -1.83
N GLY A 98 15.54 6.57 -1.16
CA GLY A 98 15.14 7.96 -0.94
C GLY A 98 13.63 8.14 -0.89
N PRO A 99 13.19 9.38 -0.71
CA PRO A 99 11.77 9.75 -0.80
C PRO A 99 11.20 9.54 -2.21
N LEU A 100 9.88 9.40 -2.27
CA LEU A 100 9.12 9.30 -3.50
C LEU A 100 8.05 10.39 -3.56
N LEU A 101 7.65 10.78 -4.73
CA LEU A 101 6.48 11.61 -4.95
C LEU A 101 5.31 10.72 -5.38
N ILE A 102 4.17 10.90 -4.70
CA ILE A 102 2.89 10.41 -5.18
C ILE A 102 2.10 11.62 -5.64
N LYS A 103 1.71 11.64 -6.90
CA LYS A 103 0.82 12.67 -7.42
C LYS A 103 -0.58 12.09 -7.59
N THR A 104 -1.56 12.79 -7.07
CA THR A 104 -2.97 12.45 -7.26
C THR A 104 -3.62 13.48 -8.19
N PRO A 105 -4.42 13.04 -9.16
CA PRO A 105 -5.15 13.96 -10.02
C PRO A 105 -6.29 14.66 -9.29
N ASP A 106 -6.87 15.68 -9.89
CA ASP A 106 -8.18 16.18 -9.47
C ASP A 106 -9.24 15.15 -9.83
N THR A 107 -9.93 14.62 -8.82
CA THR A 107 -10.97 13.60 -8.99
C THR A 107 -12.38 14.18 -9.05
N GLY A 108 -12.51 15.52 -8.99
CA GLY A 108 -13.80 16.20 -8.92
C GLY A 108 -14.59 15.78 -7.68
N GLU A 109 -15.78 15.25 -7.88
CA GLU A 109 -16.61 14.72 -6.79
C GLU A 109 -16.45 13.22 -6.58
N ARG A 110 -15.63 12.54 -7.38
CA ARG A 110 -15.45 11.10 -7.31
C ARG A 110 -14.65 10.72 -6.06
N TYR A 111 -15.24 9.83 -5.27
CA TYR A 111 -14.57 9.27 -4.10
C TYR A 111 -13.33 8.47 -4.50
N TYR A 112 -12.24 8.74 -3.81
CA TYR A 112 -11.06 7.89 -3.83
C TYR A 112 -10.39 7.85 -2.47
N VAL A 113 -9.58 6.84 -2.25
CA VAL A 113 -8.67 6.72 -1.11
C VAL A 113 -7.43 5.93 -1.52
N LEU A 114 -6.26 6.39 -1.12
CA LEU A 114 -5.02 5.63 -1.07
C LEU A 114 -4.69 5.39 0.39
N GLY A 115 -4.85 4.16 0.85
CA GLY A 115 -4.43 3.72 2.18
C GLY A 115 -2.96 3.33 2.15
N LEU A 116 -2.13 3.93 2.99
CA LEU A 116 -0.72 3.59 3.14
C LEU A 116 -0.57 2.68 4.36
N ILE A 117 0.02 1.52 4.12
CA ILE A 117 0.14 0.42 5.06
C ILE A 117 1.62 0.10 5.23
N ASP A 118 2.08 0.02 6.48
CA ASP A 118 3.47 -0.26 6.79
C ASP A 118 3.85 -1.75 6.57
N ALA A 119 5.13 -2.07 6.76
CA ALA A 119 5.64 -3.44 6.62
C ALA A 119 5.03 -4.45 7.62
N TYR A 120 4.33 -3.98 8.63
CA TYR A 120 3.66 -4.80 9.64
C TYR A 120 2.14 -4.83 9.49
N THR A 121 1.63 -4.34 8.34
CA THR A 121 0.21 -4.25 7.99
C THR A 121 -0.59 -3.23 8.82
N ASN A 122 0.06 -2.28 9.47
CA ASN A 122 -0.64 -1.20 10.13
C ASN A 122 -0.94 -0.08 9.12
N PRO A 123 -2.21 0.31 8.92
CA PRO A 123 -2.54 1.51 8.15
C PRO A 123 -2.12 2.74 8.97
N PHE A 124 -1.29 3.61 8.40
CA PHE A 124 -0.75 4.78 9.08
C PHE A 124 -1.13 6.11 8.43
N ALA A 125 -1.52 6.11 7.18
CA ALA A 125 -1.97 7.29 6.47
C ALA A 125 -3.04 6.94 5.43
N HIS A 126 -3.93 7.90 5.18
CA HIS A 126 -4.94 7.81 4.14
C HIS A 126 -4.93 9.12 3.35
N LEU A 127 -4.77 9.04 2.04
CA LEU A 127 -4.83 10.17 1.12
C LEU A 127 -6.12 10.03 0.31
N GLY A 128 -6.90 11.08 0.21
CA GLY A 128 -8.13 11.02 -0.59
C GLY A 128 -9.26 11.86 -0.03
N THR A 129 -10.44 11.64 -0.55
CA THR A 129 -11.65 12.44 -0.36
C THR A 129 -11.92 12.84 1.08
N ARG A 130 -11.73 11.93 2.04
CA ARG A 130 -12.08 12.16 3.45
C ARG A 130 -10.98 12.82 4.26
N THR A 131 -9.76 12.87 3.76
CA THR A 131 -8.58 13.33 4.52
C THR A 131 -7.90 14.52 3.85
N THR A 132 -7.53 14.39 2.59
CA THR A 132 -6.77 15.40 1.86
C THR A 132 -7.61 16.09 0.77
N GLY A 133 -8.81 15.61 0.50
CA GLY A 133 -9.72 16.17 -0.51
C GLY A 133 -9.45 15.59 -1.90
N ASN A 134 -10.16 16.16 -2.89
CA ASN A 134 -10.22 15.63 -4.25
C ASN A 134 -9.38 16.42 -5.26
N ARG A 135 -8.79 17.54 -4.88
CA ARG A 135 -7.97 18.32 -5.80
C ARG A 135 -6.65 17.63 -6.09
N ALA A 136 -6.05 17.96 -7.22
CA ALA A 136 -4.70 17.48 -7.55
C ALA A 136 -3.70 17.90 -6.47
N GLN A 137 -2.91 16.93 -5.99
CA GLN A 137 -1.93 17.11 -4.91
C GLN A 137 -0.66 16.31 -5.17
N THR A 138 0.41 16.78 -4.55
CA THR A 138 1.70 16.06 -4.56
C THR A 138 2.08 15.71 -3.12
N PHE A 139 2.26 14.42 -2.86
CA PHE A 139 2.67 13.89 -1.57
C PHE A 139 4.13 13.50 -1.62
N PHE A 140 4.91 14.02 -0.67
CA PHE A 140 6.30 13.68 -0.48
C PHE A 140 6.39 12.56 0.57
N VAL A 141 6.57 11.34 0.08
CA VAL A 141 6.55 10.11 0.89
C VAL A 141 7.98 9.74 1.26
N HIS A 142 8.32 9.74 2.54
CA HIS A 142 9.67 9.47 2.99
C HIS A 142 9.73 8.39 4.09
N GLY A 143 10.82 7.64 4.10
CA GLY A 143 11.06 6.61 5.10
C GLY A 143 11.52 7.17 6.45
N PRO A 144 11.61 6.32 7.49
CA PRO A 144 11.88 6.75 8.87
C PRO A 144 13.29 7.32 9.09
N ARG A 145 14.22 7.03 8.21
CA ARG A 145 15.61 7.53 8.30
C ARG A 145 15.91 8.74 7.44
N TRP A 146 14.91 9.23 6.72
CA TRP A 146 15.10 10.40 5.89
C TRP A 146 15.24 11.66 6.76
N GLN A 147 16.23 12.48 6.41
CA GLN A 147 16.48 13.78 7.02
C GLN A 147 16.68 14.80 5.90
N GLY A 148 15.85 15.79 5.86
CA GLY A 148 15.91 16.80 4.80
C GLY A 148 14.74 17.76 4.88
N THR A 149 14.61 18.60 3.88
CA THR A 149 13.50 19.56 3.76
C THR A 149 12.49 19.05 2.74
N VAL A 150 11.22 19.04 3.11
CA VAL A 150 10.13 18.72 2.18
C VAL A 150 10.07 19.81 1.11
N PRO A 151 10.00 19.46 -0.17
CA PRO A 151 9.85 20.45 -1.24
C PRO A 151 8.60 21.29 -1.07
N GLU A 152 8.69 22.56 -1.48
CA GLU A 152 7.56 23.47 -1.46
C GLU A 152 6.41 22.93 -2.32
N GLY A 153 5.18 23.11 -1.88
CA GLY A 153 3.98 22.61 -2.56
C GLY A 153 3.70 21.12 -2.36
N CYS A 154 4.55 20.39 -1.62
CA CYS A 154 4.34 18.99 -1.32
C CYS A 154 3.78 18.80 0.10
N ILE A 155 2.90 17.82 0.26
CA ILE A 155 2.39 17.37 1.55
C ILE A 155 3.28 16.22 2.04
N ALA A 156 3.90 16.38 3.22
CA ALA A 156 4.78 15.36 3.78
C ALA A 156 4.00 14.16 4.29
N VAL A 157 4.48 12.96 3.96
CA VAL A 157 3.99 11.68 4.50
C VAL A 157 5.16 10.90 5.07
N ALA A 158 5.29 10.93 6.39
CA ALA A 158 6.32 10.19 7.11
C ALA A 158 5.90 8.72 7.28
N CYS A 159 6.68 7.81 6.71
CA CYS A 159 6.40 6.38 6.78
C CYS A 159 7.17 5.74 7.94
N PRO A 160 6.50 4.90 8.77
CA PRO A 160 7.15 4.22 9.89
C PRO A 160 8.14 3.14 9.45
N THR A 161 8.00 2.65 8.22
CA THR A 161 8.89 1.63 7.64
C THR A 161 9.36 2.04 6.24
N PRO A 162 10.52 1.53 5.77
CA PRO A 162 11.02 1.85 4.44
C PRO A 162 10.27 1.14 3.30
N ASN A 163 9.45 0.13 3.63
CA ASN A 163 8.58 -0.54 2.67
C ASN A 163 7.14 -0.21 3.03
N VAL A 164 6.37 0.21 2.03
CA VAL A 164 4.98 0.62 2.20
C VAL A 164 4.13 -0.04 1.12
N TRP A 165 2.97 -0.53 1.50
CA TRP A 165 1.93 -0.93 0.58
C TRP A 165 0.90 0.18 0.44
N VAL A 166 0.68 0.65 -0.77
CA VAL A 166 -0.42 1.55 -1.10
C VAL A 166 -1.58 0.72 -1.62
N LEU A 167 -2.71 0.76 -0.91
CA LEU A 167 -3.96 0.13 -1.32
C LEU A 167 -4.97 1.22 -1.65
N GLY A 168 -5.16 1.46 -2.93
CA GLY A 168 -6.07 2.46 -3.45
C GLY A 168 -7.42 1.89 -3.86
N ARG A 169 -8.45 2.72 -3.71
CA ARG A 169 -9.81 2.46 -4.19
C ARG A 169 -10.37 3.73 -4.81
N ILE A 170 -10.95 3.60 -5.99
CA ILE A 170 -11.60 4.69 -6.72
C ILE A 170 -13.01 4.24 -7.05
N LEU A 171 -14.01 5.02 -6.67
CA LEU A 171 -15.42 4.71 -6.90
C LEU A 171 -15.71 4.58 -8.40
N ALA A 172 -16.44 3.55 -8.75
CA ALA A 172 -16.91 3.30 -10.11
C ALA A 172 -18.39 2.89 -10.08
N ASN A 173 -19.21 3.59 -10.85
CA ASN A 173 -20.67 3.47 -10.84
C ASN A 173 -21.19 2.52 -11.92
N ALA A 174 -20.70 1.30 -12.02
CA ALA A 174 -21.03 0.31 -13.05
C ALA A 174 -20.11 0.35 -14.30
N ASP A 175 -20.38 -0.51 -15.25
CA ASP A 175 -19.51 -0.74 -16.41
C ASP A 175 -19.40 0.48 -17.35
N GLU A 176 -20.43 1.30 -17.41
CA GLU A 176 -20.45 2.54 -18.22
C GLU A 176 -19.42 3.59 -17.74
N ASP A 177 -19.03 3.50 -16.48
CA ASP A 177 -18.10 4.43 -15.83
C ASP A 177 -16.63 3.99 -15.97
N MET A 178 -16.36 2.84 -16.58
CA MET A 178 -15.00 2.28 -16.61
C MET A 178 -14.00 3.17 -17.37
N SER A 179 -14.40 3.76 -18.50
CA SER A 179 -13.50 4.58 -19.30
C SER A 179 -13.00 5.83 -18.55
N PRO A 180 -13.88 6.67 -17.97
CA PRO A 180 -13.43 7.82 -17.19
C PRO A 180 -12.65 7.44 -15.93
N VAL A 181 -13.01 6.34 -15.24
CA VAL A 181 -12.26 5.90 -14.05
C VAL A 181 -10.88 5.37 -14.42
N ASN A 182 -10.76 4.63 -15.53
CA ASN A 182 -9.48 4.16 -16.02
C ASN A 182 -8.56 5.32 -16.44
N ALA A 183 -9.10 6.35 -17.10
CA ALA A 183 -8.36 7.56 -17.43
C ALA A 183 -7.88 8.29 -16.17
N LEU A 184 -8.71 8.32 -15.12
CA LEU A 184 -8.33 8.87 -13.83
C LEU A 184 -7.22 8.05 -13.18
N GLN A 185 -7.29 6.70 -13.24
CA GLN A 185 -6.24 5.83 -12.73
C GLN A 185 -4.89 6.08 -13.43
N ASP A 186 -4.91 6.33 -14.74
CA ASP A 186 -3.69 6.61 -15.52
C ASP A 186 -3.03 7.95 -15.15
N ALA A 187 -3.76 8.83 -14.49
CA ALA A 187 -3.26 10.13 -14.03
C ALA A 187 -2.64 10.10 -12.62
N PHE A 188 -2.68 8.97 -11.92
CA PHE A 188 -1.91 8.78 -10.69
C PHE A 188 -0.44 8.48 -11.04
N GLU A 189 0.49 9.22 -10.44
CA GLU A 189 1.94 9.08 -10.65
C GLU A 189 2.67 8.79 -9.34
#